data_78fa98411ce2ba977e8610ab2455f475
#
_entry.id   78fa98411ce2ba977e8610ab2455f475
#
_cell.length_a   1.000
_cell.length_b   1.000
_cell.length_c   1.000
_cell.angle_alpha   90.00
_cell.angle_beta   90.00
_cell.angle_gamma   90.00
#
_symmetry.space_group_name_H-M   'P 1'
#
loop_
_entity.id
_entity.type
_entity.pdbx_description
1 polymer ?
#
loop_
_entity_poly.entity_id
_entity_poly.type
_entity_poly.pdbx_seq_one_letter_code
_entity_poly.pdbx_strand_id
1 'polypeptide(L)'
;GIVVHFGIDDYFLYYDKSDVFAVAVIDEKPGDYRIAARYTFEDLLAWGRPVFEEYLTEEGIEDSLILLNTGDTGAYSLPFLFVDRESSFAAFVRLGRASRDYVASTSGDAVVQTAGHVISSHTMKLISRPVSSAVRLLFMATDTVSETLRVPLTSAVDPADIPPLNEGPGMDLEEWEEELDRLTGNQRTQGTLRYLIDGEDFFTRFIDAASSAESSISLRMYIFDNDDYALRIADMLKRRANEGIDVKILLDGLGTIVSTIEEQETLPQGYEGPLSVRDYLEDQSEVDVRMAANPWLTGDHVKTLVIDNKLAFTGGMNIAREYRYDWHDMMVELEGPVVDRVQFEFEKAWAHAGALGDFGYFLKRISPKPRHADNVGEPVRLLFTRADHPEIFLAQRLAAKRAQKYIYVQNAYFTDDAMLYELAQARMRGVDVRVIMPLVTDRGPITKNNALAANALLEHGVRVFIYPGMSHVKAAVMDGWACLGSANLDRWSLKLNKELNVATSEPDPVRRLEQSLFEVDFERSVELTEPFPERWSDYLLELVGDYVF
;
A
#
# COMPACT_ATOMS: atom_id res chain seq x y z
N GLY A 1 -25.23 15.51 10.77
CA GLY A 1 -23.89 16.04 10.93
C GLY A 1 -22.87 14.90 10.83
N ILE A 2 -21.72 15.13 10.24
CA ILE A 2 -20.64 14.17 10.22
C ILE A 2 -19.73 14.54 11.38
N VAL A 3 -19.53 13.61 12.31
CA VAL A 3 -18.57 13.74 13.41
C VAL A 3 -17.31 13.02 13.00
N VAL A 4 -16.20 13.70 13.01
CA VAL A 4 -14.89 13.12 12.73
C VAL A 4 -14.08 13.17 14.00
N HIS A 5 -13.71 12.00 14.48
CA HIS A 5 -12.88 11.85 15.68
C HIS A 5 -11.41 11.92 15.26
N PHE A 6 -10.68 12.83 15.83
CA PHE A 6 -9.23 12.91 15.66
C PHE A 6 -8.60 12.15 16.81
N GLY A 7 -7.75 11.20 16.57
CA GLY A 7 -7.18 10.22 17.49
C GLY A 7 -6.58 10.67 18.83
N ILE A 8 -6.83 11.88 19.28
CA ILE A 8 -6.67 12.34 20.65
C ILE A 8 -8.03 12.29 21.32
N ASP A 9 -8.11 11.64 22.45
CA ASP A 9 -9.34 11.22 23.13
C ASP A 9 -10.37 12.32 23.44
N ASP A 10 -10.03 13.60 23.22
CA ASP A 10 -10.77 14.72 23.80
C ASP A 10 -11.34 15.74 22.81
N TYR A 11 -11.08 15.62 21.49
CA TYR A 11 -11.52 16.62 20.51
C TYR A 11 -12.12 16.02 19.26
N PHE A 12 -13.16 16.65 18.70
CA PHE A 12 -13.67 16.32 17.37
C PHE A 12 -14.21 17.55 16.64
N LEU A 13 -14.13 17.52 15.33
CA LEU A 13 -14.70 18.53 14.46
C LEU A 13 -16.09 18.09 14.01
N TYR A 14 -17.07 18.94 14.21
CA TYR A 14 -18.46 18.72 13.83
C TYR A 14 -18.87 19.63 12.67
N TYR A 15 -19.46 19.05 11.63
CA TYR A 15 -20.00 19.76 10.48
C TYR A 15 -21.52 19.61 10.44
N ASP A 16 -22.25 20.73 10.47
CA ASP A 16 -23.70 20.75 10.58
C ASP A 16 -24.45 20.96 9.25
N LYS A 17 -23.80 20.89 8.12
CA LYS A 17 -24.32 21.15 6.77
C LYS A 17 -24.70 22.60 6.45
N SER A 18 -24.39 23.54 7.33
CA SER A 18 -24.63 24.98 7.13
C SER A 18 -23.34 25.75 6.87
N ASP A 19 -22.31 25.09 6.32
CA ASP A 19 -20.97 25.64 6.12
C ASP A 19 -20.28 26.11 7.42
N VAL A 20 -20.72 25.62 8.56
CA VAL A 20 -20.16 25.93 9.87
C VAL A 20 -19.51 24.70 10.47
N PHE A 21 -18.23 24.82 10.79
CA PHE A 21 -17.48 23.83 11.54
C PHE A 21 -17.45 24.21 13.01
N ALA A 22 -17.69 23.25 13.85
CA ALA A 22 -17.60 23.44 15.29
C ALA A 22 -16.50 22.54 15.86
N VAL A 23 -15.55 23.13 16.58
CA VAL A 23 -14.60 22.39 17.39
C VAL A 23 -15.29 22.03 18.70
N ALA A 24 -15.42 20.74 18.97
CA ALA A 24 -16.01 20.25 20.19
C ALA A 24 -14.93 19.62 21.07
N VAL A 25 -14.99 19.92 22.35
CA VAL A 25 -14.12 19.39 23.39
C VAL A 25 -14.95 18.37 24.18
N ILE A 26 -14.40 17.18 24.39
CA ILE A 26 -15.04 16.16 25.23
C ILE A 26 -14.81 16.56 26.70
N ASP A 27 -15.87 16.77 27.43
CA ASP A 27 -15.82 16.96 28.87
C ASP A 27 -15.72 15.59 29.59
N GLU A 28 -15.26 15.57 30.81
CA GLU A 28 -14.87 14.45 31.69
C GLU A 28 -15.61 13.10 31.54
N LYS A 29 -16.67 12.99 30.69
CA LYS A 29 -17.40 11.74 30.46
C LYS A 29 -17.59 11.48 28.97
N PRO A 30 -17.38 10.25 28.51
CA PRO A 30 -17.70 9.87 27.14
C PRO A 30 -19.16 10.16 26.82
N GLY A 31 -19.39 11.01 25.83
CA GLY A 31 -20.73 11.42 25.38
C GLY A 31 -21.13 12.85 25.75
N ASP A 32 -20.46 13.49 26.70
CA ASP A 32 -20.62 14.90 26.98
C ASP A 32 -19.56 15.70 26.24
N TYR A 33 -19.98 16.63 25.41
CA TYR A 33 -19.09 17.54 24.69
C TYR A 33 -19.64 18.97 24.71
N ARG A 34 -18.77 19.93 24.79
CA ARG A 34 -19.11 21.34 24.60
C ARG A 34 -18.52 21.85 23.30
N ILE A 35 -19.26 22.72 22.60
CA ILE A 35 -18.74 23.39 21.41
C ILE A 35 -17.87 24.54 21.90
N ALA A 36 -16.57 24.42 21.64
CA ALA A 36 -15.59 25.43 22.02
C ALA A 36 -15.61 26.62 21.04
N ALA A 37 -15.73 26.35 19.73
CA ALA A 37 -15.80 27.41 18.71
C ALA A 37 -16.59 26.99 17.49
N ARG A 38 -17.02 27.96 16.69
CA ARG A 38 -17.68 27.76 15.39
C ARG A 38 -17.00 28.62 14.34
N TYR A 39 -16.69 28.00 13.21
CA TYR A 39 -16.01 28.65 12.11
C TYR A 39 -16.70 28.35 10.79
N THR A 40 -16.72 29.29 9.87
CA THR A 40 -17.12 29.01 8.51
C THR A 40 -15.98 28.29 7.78
N PHE A 41 -16.30 27.63 6.69
CA PHE A 41 -15.28 26.99 5.85
C PHE A 41 -14.30 28.05 5.29
N GLU A 42 -14.78 29.25 4.96
CA GLU A 42 -13.94 30.35 4.52
C GLU A 42 -13.03 30.87 5.63
N ASP A 43 -13.50 30.88 6.86
CA ASP A 43 -12.67 31.21 8.03
C ASP A 43 -11.53 30.20 8.16
N LEU A 44 -11.83 28.91 8.11
CA LEU A 44 -10.81 27.84 8.18
C LEU A 44 -9.78 27.91 7.04
N LEU A 45 -10.19 28.38 5.87
CA LEU A 45 -9.31 28.58 4.72
C LEU A 45 -8.52 29.89 4.75
N ALA A 46 -9.07 30.91 5.38
CA ALA A 46 -8.48 32.25 5.45
C ALA A 46 -7.54 32.38 6.67
N TRP A 47 -7.84 31.67 7.72
CA TRP A 47 -7.05 31.73 8.94
C TRP A 47 -5.81 30.86 8.82
N GLY A 48 -4.73 31.51 9.01
CA GLY A 48 -3.51 30.80 9.28
C GLY A 48 -3.48 30.33 10.74
N ARG A 49 -2.48 29.50 11.04
CA ARG A 49 -2.10 29.02 12.37
C ARG A 49 -2.28 30.01 13.53
N PRO A 50 -1.93 31.32 13.40
CA PRO A 50 -1.95 32.23 14.55
C PRO A 50 -3.31 32.36 15.23
N VAL A 51 -4.41 32.34 14.47
CA VAL A 51 -5.75 32.49 15.04
C VAL A 51 -6.20 31.23 15.81
N PHE A 52 -5.86 30.07 15.29
CA PHE A 52 -6.12 28.81 15.97
C PHE A 52 -5.25 28.66 17.23
N GLU A 53 -3.98 29.01 17.16
CA GLU A 53 -3.08 28.96 18.31
C GLU A 53 -3.51 29.91 19.43
N GLU A 54 -3.92 31.13 19.09
CA GLU A 54 -4.42 32.09 20.06
C GLU A 54 -5.63 31.53 20.81
N TYR A 55 -6.61 31.01 20.07
CA TYR A 55 -7.83 30.46 20.65
C TYR A 55 -7.56 29.21 21.48
N LEU A 56 -6.74 28.30 20.98
CA LEU A 56 -6.44 27.04 21.67
C LEU A 56 -5.61 27.26 22.92
N THR A 57 -4.73 28.26 22.91
CA THR A 57 -3.95 28.67 24.09
C THR A 57 -4.86 29.30 25.16
N GLU A 58 -5.85 30.11 24.78
CA GLU A 58 -6.83 30.68 25.70
C GLU A 58 -7.72 29.61 26.36
N GLU A 59 -8.06 28.56 25.62
CA GLU A 59 -8.86 27.44 26.14
C GLU A 59 -8.01 26.31 26.77
N GLY A 60 -6.68 26.44 26.79
CA GLY A 60 -5.77 25.44 27.34
C GLY A 60 -5.61 24.20 26.45
N ILE A 61 -5.84 24.32 25.15
CA ILE A 61 -5.83 23.22 24.19
C ILE A 61 -4.58 23.33 23.31
N GLU A 62 -3.42 23.03 23.87
CA GLU A 62 -2.13 23.27 23.18
C GLU A 62 -1.88 22.34 21.98
N ASP A 63 -2.46 21.13 21.95
CA ASP A 63 -2.08 20.09 20.97
C ASP A 63 -3.03 19.91 19.79
N SER A 64 -4.18 20.58 19.76
CA SER A 64 -5.21 20.28 18.75
C SER A 64 -4.90 20.78 17.33
N LEU A 65 -3.97 21.69 17.17
CA LEU A 65 -3.49 22.11 15.84
C LEU A 65 -2.50 21.14 15.22
N ILE A 66 -1.79 20.41 16.03
CA ILE A 66 -0.89 19.34 15.60
C ILE A 66 -1.67 18.27 14.85
N LEU A 67 -2.94 18.05 15.20
CA LEU A 67 -3.82 17.08 14.56
C LEU A 67 -4.21 17.38 13.12
N LEU A 68 -4.26 18.62 12.74
CA LEU A 68 -4.48 19.01 11.35
C LEU A 68 -3.22 18.82 10.51
N ASN A 69 -2.08 18.58 11.14
CA ASN A 69 -0.77 18.61 10.52
C ASN A 69 0.08 17.38 10.64
N THR A 70 -0.07 16.60 11.69
CA THR A 70 0.78 15.44 11.89
C THR A 70 0.12 14.22 11.29
N GLY A 71 0.85 13.49 10.51
CA GLY A 71 0.44 12.28 9.82
C GLY A 71 -0.10 11.14 10.67
N ASP A 72 -0.05 11.26 11.99
CA ASP A 72 -0.54 10.24 12.93
C ASP A 72 -2.03 9.88 12.76
N THR A 73 -2.79 10.68 12.04
CA THR A 73 -4.23 10.48 11.91
C THR A 73 -4.72 10.47 10.48
N GLY A 74 -3.85 10.33 9.50
CA GLY A 74 -4.26 10.50 8.12
C GLY A 74 -4.81 11.91 7.88
N ALA A 75 -4.15 12.95 8.41
CA ALA A 75 -4.52 14.36 8.23
C ALA A 75 -4.77 14.74 6.76
N TYR A 76 -4.31 13.92 5.84
CA TYR A 76 -4.59 14.03 4.39
C TYR A 76 -5.98 13.61 3.98
N SER A 77 -6.65 12.80 4.77
CA SER A 77 -8.06 12.45 4.54
C SER A 77 -9.02 13.51 5.07
N LEU A 78 -8.57 14.37 5.98
CA LEU A 78 -9.40 15.44 6.55
C LEU A 78 -10.05 16.35 5.51
N PRO A 79 -9.34 16.85 4.50
CA PRO A 79 -9.95 17.64 3.43
C PRO A 79 -11.10 16.94 2.73
N PHE A 80 -11.07 15.62 2.67
CA PHE A 80 -12.06 14.82 1.94
C PHE A 80 -13.33 14.53 2.74
N LEU A 81 -13.23 14.52 4.05
CA LEU A 81 -14.35 14.25 4.95
C LEU A 81 -15.30 15.44 5.12
N PHE A 82 -14.82 16.65 4.83
CA PHE A 82 -15.52 17.90 5.13
C PHE A 82 -16.15 18.59 3.93
N VAL A 83 -15.98 18.03 2.74
CA VAL A 83 -16.37 18.76 1.54
C VAL A 83 -17.64 18.19 0.95
N ASP A 84 -18.62 19.07 0.72
CA ASP A 84 -19.80 18.78 -0.08
C ASP A 84 -19.37 18.25 -1.45
N ARG A 85 -20.05 17.23 -1.94
CA ARG A 85 -19.72 16.54 -3.19
C ARG A 85 -19.66 17.48 -4.40
N GLU A 86 -20.44 18.56 -4.40
CA GLU A 86 -20.50 19.52 -5.52
C GLU A 86 -19.35 20.53 -5.51
N SER A 87 -18.80 20.83 -4.34
CA SER A 87 -17.66 21.77 -4.18
C SER A 87 -16.34 21.10 -3.86
N SER A 88 -16.31 19.75 -3.79
CA SER A 88 -15.20 18.96 -3.25
C SER A 88 -13.84 19.25 -3.89
N PHE A 89 -13.79 19.47 -5.20
CA PHE A 89 -12.53 19.68 -5.89
C PHE A 89 -11.93 21.07 -5.63
N ALA A 90 -12.74 22.12 -5.69
CA ALA A 90 -12.27 23.48 -5.44
C ALA A 90 -11.85 23.68 -3.98
N ALA A 91 -12.58 23.07 -3.07
CA ALA A 91 -12.29 23.08 -1.65
C ALA A 91 -11.02 22.26 -1.33
N PHE A 92 -10.82 21.10 -1.97
CA PHE A 92 -9.60 20.32 -1.86
C PHE A 92 -8.35 21.14 -2.24
N VAL A 93 -8.37 21.84 -3.36
CA VAL A 93 -7.25 22.69 -3.80
C VAL A 93 -7.01 23.83 -2.81
N ARG A 94 -8.07 24.42 -2.25
CA ARG A 94 -7.98 25.51 -1.27
C ARG A 94 -7.44 25.01 0.08
N LEU A 95 -7.95 23.92 0.59
CA LEU A 95 -7.45 23.26 1.81
C LEU A 95 -6.00 22.82 1.65
N GLY A 96 -5.64 22.28 0.50
CA GLY A 96 -4.26 21.92 0.21
C GLY A 96 -3.30 23.13 0.24
N ARG A 97 -3.74 24.32 -0.18
CA ARG A 97 -2.94 25.54 -0.07
C ARG A 97 -2.85 26.04 1.36
N ALA A 98 -3.96 26.07 2.09
CA ALA A 98 -3.99 26.47 3.49
C ALA A 98 -3.18 25.50 4.37
N SER A 99 -3.32 24.19 4.14
CA SER A 99 -2.51 23.18 4.82
C SER A 99 -1.03 23.34 4.51
N ARG A 100 -0.67 23.70 3.28
CA ARG A 100 0.71 23.97 2.89
C ARG A 100 1.31 25.11 3.72
N ASP A 101 0.60 26.24 3.79
CA ASP A 101 1.11 27.44 4.47
C ASP A 101 1.20 27.19 5.99
N TYR A 102 0.30 26.38 6.51
CA TYR A 102 0.29 25.98 7.91
C TYR A 102 1.42 24.98 8.24
N VAL A 103 1.58 23.93 7.46
CA VAL A 103 2.62 22.92 7.66
C VAL A 103 4.02 23.53 7.53
N ALA A 104 4.22 24.56 6.66
CA ALA A 104 5.48 25.31 6.56
C ALA A 104 5.90 25.93 7.88
N SER A 105 4.95 26.23 8.74
CA SER A 105 5.22 26.90 10.02
C SER A 105 5.46 25.94 11.18
N THR A 106 5.14 24.63 11.06
CA THR A 106 5.14 23.69 12.20
C THR A 106 6.09 22.51 12.10
N SER A 107 6.13 21.84 10.97
CA SER A 107 6.85 20.55 10.83
C SER A 107 7.93 20.56 9.75
N GLY A 108 8.31 21.74 9.30
CA GLY A 108 9.38 21.85 8.33
C GLY A 108 8.92 21.89 6.88
N ASP A 109 9.79 22.48 6.09
CA ASP A 109 9.55 22.82 4.68
C ASP A 109 9.39 21.60 3.77
N ALA A 110 9.85 20.40 4.20
CA ALA A 110 9.81 19.17 3.39
C ALA A 110 8.38 18.72 3.07
N VAL A 111 7.52 18.62 4.07
CA VAL A 111 6.11 18.20 3.89
C VAL A 111 5.36 19.20 3.00
N VAL A 112 5.61 20.49 3.18
CA VAL A 112 5.00 21.56 2.38
C VAL A 112 5.38 21.47 0.92
N GLN A 113 6.66 21.30 0.65
CA GLN A 113 7.17 21.26 -0.70
C GLN A 113 6.66 20.01 -1.42
N THR A 114 6.71 18.87 -0.76
CA THR A 114 6.21 17.59 -1.30
C THR A 114 4.69 17.64 -1.51
N ALA A 115 3.91 18.11 -0.53
CA ALA A 115 2.47 18.31 -0.67
C ALA A 115 2.13 19.32 -1.78
N GLY A 116 2.90 20.39 -1.91
CA GLY A 116 2.78 21.36 -3.01
C GLY A 116 2.97 20.71 -4.38
N HIS A 117 3.97 19.87 -4.54
CA HIS A 117 4.20 19.11 -5.78
C HIS A 117 3.06 18.15 -6.09
N VAL A 118 2.59 17.40 -5.10
CA VAL A 118 1.48 16.45 -5.27
C VAL A 118 0.20 17.17 -5.67
N ILE A 119 -0.18 18.23 -4.96
CA ILE A 119 -1.43 18.97 -5.23
C ILE A 119 -1.37 19.65 -6.62
N SER A 120 -0.27 20.32 -6.95
CA SER A 120 -0.12 20.95 -8.26
C SER A 120 -0.14 19.93 -9.40
N SER A 121 0.52 18.79 -9.20
CA SER A 121 0.53 17.70 -10.17
C SER A 121 -0.83 17.04 -10.32
N HIS A 122 -1.61 16.87 -9.25
CA HIS A 122 -2.96 16.31 -9.30
C HIS A 122 -3.92 17.16 -10.13
N THR A 123 -3.91 18.48 -9.92
CA THR A 123 -4.82 19.40 -10.64
C THR A 123 -4.60 19.37 -12.14
N MET A 124 -3.34 19.44 -12.58
CA MET A 124 -3.00 19.38 -14.01
C MET A 124 -3.28 18.01 -14.63
N LYS A 125 -3.12 16.95 -13.84
CA LYS A 125 -3.25 15.58 -14.31
C LYS A 125 -4.68 15.07 -14.38
N LEU A 126 -5.62 15.60 -13.60
CA LEU A 126 -7.06 15.30 -13.75
C LEU A 126 -7.59 15.71 -15.13
N ILE A 127 -7.12 16.85 -15.66
CA ILE A 127 -7.52 17.32 -16.99
C ILE A 127 -7.02 16.39 -18.10
N SER A 128 -5.84 15.81 -17.96
CA SER A 128 -5.25 14.89 -18.95
C SER A 128 -5.72 13.43 -18.81
N ARG A 129 -6.54 13.11 -17.80
CA ARG A 129 -6.95 11.75 -17.44
C ARG A 129 -8.44 11.60 -17.15
N PRO A 130 -9.32 12.12 -18.01
CA PRO A 130 -10.76 12.11 -17.73
C PRO A 130 -11.34 10.69 -17.74
N VAL A 131 -10.84 9.80 -18.58
CA VAL A 131 -11.36 8.43 -18.71
C VAL A 131 -10.94 7.56 -17.54
N SER A 132 -9.64 7.52 -17.21
CA SER A 132 -9.17 6.72 -16.08
C SER A 132 -9.75 7.20 -14.74
N SER A 133 -9.94 8.52 -14.58
CA SER A 133 -10.59 9.08 -13.40
C SER A 133 -12.06 8.67 -13.27
N ALA A 134 -12.83 8.74 -14.37
CA ALA A 134 -14.23 8.35 -14.38
C ALA A 134 -14.43 6.85 -14.11
N VAL A 135 -13.64 5.99 -14.75
CA VAL A 135 -13.68 4.53 -14.54
C VAL A 135 -13.40 4.20 -13.08
N ARG A 136 -12.38 4.84 -12.49
CA ARG A 136 -12.00 4.59 -11.10
C ARG A 136 -13.08 5.03 -10.11
N LEU A 137 -13.71 6.19 -10.32
CA LEU A 137 -14.82 6.65 -9.50
C LEU A 137 -16.01 5.70 -9.53
N LEU A 138 -16.35 5.22 -10.72
CA LEU A 138 -17.45 4.27 -10.89
C LEU A 138 -17.14 2.97 -10.14
N PHE A 139 -15.92 2.47 -10.27
CA PHE A 139 -15.49 1.26 -9.58
C PHE A 139 -15.51 1.41 -8.07
N MET A 140 -14.96 2.50 -7.53
CA MET A 140 -15.01 2.79 -6.09
C MET A 140 -16.45 2.85 -5.55
N ALA A 141 -17.35 3.49 -6.28
CA ALA A 141 -18.76 3.57 -5.89
C ALA A 141 -19.46 2.20 -5.88
N THR A 142 -19.19 1.36 -6.88
CA THR A 142 -19.77 0.01 -6.97
C THR A 142 -19.17 -0.94 -5.93
N ASP A 143 -17.89 -0.84 -5.65
CA ASP A 143 -17.22 -1.63 -4.63
C ASP A 143 -17.73 -1.28 -3.22
N THR A 144 -17.89 0.01 -2.90
CA THR A 144 -18.47 0.44 -1.62
C THR A 144 -19.87 -0.13 -1.39
N VAL A 145 -20.73 -0.15 -2.43
CA VAL A 145 -22.05 -0.75 -2.32
C VAL A 145 -21.97 -2.26 -2.09
N SER A 146 -21.04 -2.95 -2.76
CA SER A 146 -20.88 -4.40 -2.61
C SER A 146 -20.37 -4.79 -1.22
N GLU A 147 -19.46 -4.02 -0.63
CA GLU A 147 -18.96 -4.25 0.73
C GLU A 147 -20.06 -4.04 1.78
N THR A 148 -20.83 -2.97 1.67
CA THR A 148 -21.95 -2.68 2.61
C THR A 148 -22.98 -3.81 2.68
N LEU A 149 -23.04 -4.66 1.67
CA LEU A 149 -23.98 -5.81 1.59
C LEU A 149 -23.34 -7.13 2.08
N ARG A 150 -22.08 -7.14 2.45
CA ARG A 150 -21.40 -8.35 2.95
C ARG A 150 -21.74 -8.61 4.41
N VAL A 151 -21.86 -9.90 4.73
CA VAL A 151 -22.03 -10.36 6.12
C VAL A 151 -20.62 -10.65 6.67
N PRO A 152 -20.17 -9.95 7.71
CA PRO A 152 -18.88 -10.24 8.32
C PRO A 152 -18.84 -11.66 8.92
N LEU A 153 -17.63 -12.18 9.19
CA LEU A 153 -17.43 -13.41 9.99
C LEU A 153 -17.88 -13.13 11.44
N THR A 154 -19.11 -13.46 11.78
CA THR A 154 -19.72 -12.99 13.05
C THR A 154 -19.99 -14.08 14.07
N SER A 155 -19.73 -15.35 13.79
CA SER A 155 -19.97 -16.42 14.77
C SER A 155 -18.78 -17.35 14.92
N ALA A 156 -18.23 -17.40 16.13
CA ALA A 156 -17.27 -18.41 16.52
C ALA A 156 -17.83 -19.83 16.23
N VAL A 157 -16.99 -20.69 15.73
CA VAL A 157 -17.31 -22.11 15.47
C VAL A 157 -17.01 -22.92 16.72
N ASP A 158 -17.88 -23.85 17.07
CA ASP A 158 -17.55 -24.79 18.16
C ASP A 158 -16.27 -25.56 17.76
N PRO A 159 -15.23 -25.59 18.60
CA PRO A 159 -14.02 -26.37 18.32
C PRO A 159 -14.27 -27.83 17.95
N ALA A 160 -15.37 -28.42 18.42
CA ALA A 160 -15.78 -29.76 18.07
C ALA A 160 -16.27 -29.93 16.63
N ASP A 161 -16.69 -28.82 16.00
CA ASP A 161 -17.16 -28.80 14.59
C ASP A 161 -16.02 -28.55 13.60
N ILE A 162 -14.81 -28.22 14.08
CA ILE A 162 -13.65 -28.00 13.21
C ILE A 162 -13.19 -29.37 12.65
N PRO A 163 -13.22 -29.57 11.32
CA PRO A 163 -12.90 -30.88 10.74
C PRO A 163 -11.40 -31.20 10.87
N PRO A 164 -11.04 -32.49 10.86
CA PRO A 164 -9.65 -32.90 10.76
C PRO A 164 -9.03 -32.41 9.44
N LEU A 165 -7.69 -32.39 9.40
CA LEU A 165 -6.97 -31.98 8.20
C LEU A 165 -7.11 -33.03 7.09
N ASN A 166 -7.21 -32.54 5.86
CA ASN A 166 -7.28 -33.40 4.67
C ASN A 166 -5.91 -34.08 4.38
N GLU A 167 -5.93 -35.37 4.13
CA GLU A 167 -4.75 -36.14 3.73
C GLU A 167 -4.66 -36.35 2.20
N GLY A 168 -5.65 -35.86 1.44
CA GLY A 168 -5.74 -36.02 -0.01
C GLY A 168 -4.69 -35.20 -0.79
N PRO A 169 -4.73 -35.28 -2.12
CA PRO A 169 -3.91 -34.42 -2.98
C PRO A 169 -4.36 -32.97 -2.85
N GLY A 170 -3.46 -32.04 -3.20
CA GLY A 170 -3.81 -30.63 -3.38
C GLY A 170 -4.69 -30.40 -4.62
N MET A 171 -4.98 -29.13 -4.92
CA MET A 171 -5.73 -28.76 -6.13
C MET A 171 -4.97 -29.18 -7.41
N ASP A 172 -5.71 -29.42 -8.48
CA ASP A 172 -5.14 -29.66 -9.80
C ASP A 172 -4.55 -28.36 -10.37
N LEU A 173 -3.20 -28.30 -10.41
CA LEU A 173 -2.49 -27.10 -10.82
C LEU A 173 -2.58 -26.82 -12.33
N GLU A 174 -2.79 -27.86 -13.17
CA GLU A 174 -2.98 -27.67 -14.61
C GLU A 174 -4.34 -27.03 -14.88
N GLU A 175 -5.41 -27.57 -14.31
CA GLU A 175 -6.75 -26.96 -14.37
C GLU A 175 -6.77 -25.55 -13.77
N TRP A 176 -6.04 -25.35 -12.67
CA TRP A 176 -5.91 -24.05 -12.02
C TRP A 176 -5.28 -22.99 -12.93
N GLU A 177 -4.18 -23.32 -13.58
CA GLU A 177 -3.50 -22.39 -14.50
C GLU A 177 -4.34 -22.07 -15.75
N GLU A 178 -5.11 -23.04 -16.27
CA GLU A 178 -6.08 -22.79 -17.35
C GLU A 178 -7.20 -21.83 -16.89
N GLU A 179 -7.62 -21.94 -15.65
CA GLU A 179 -8.62 -21.03 -15.10
C GLU A 179 -8.04 -19.63 -14.90
N LEU A 180 -6.80 -19.51 -14.44
CA LEU A 180 -6.11 -18.22 -14.35
C LEU A 180 -5.95 -17.57 -15.72
N ASP A 181 -5.67 -18.31 -16.79
CA ASP A 181 -5.62 -17.78 -18.16
C ASP A 181 -6.97 -17.18 -18.56
N ARG A 182 -8.07 -17.82 -18.21
CA ARG A 182 -9.44 -17.31 -18.46
C ARG A 182 -9.78 -16.11 -17.60
N LEU A 183 -9.39 -16.13 -16.33
CA LEU A 183 -9.68 -15.09 -15.35
C LEU A 183 -8.96 -13.78 -15.68
N THR A 184 -7.67 -13.87 -16.00
CA THR A 184 -6.80 -12.70 -16.19
C THR A 184 -6.74 -12.25 -17.65
N GLY A 185 -7.09 -13.11 -18.59
CA GLY A 185 -6.85 -12.88 -20.03
C GLY A 185 -5.36 -12.77 -20.38
N ASN A 186 -4.47 -13.11 -19.46
CA ASN A 186 -3.02 -13.04 -19.59
C ASN A 186 -2.42 -14.45 -19.49
N GLN A 187 -1.66 -14.83 -20.53
CA GLN A 187 -0.91 -16.08 -20.49
C GLN A 187 0.34 -15.93 -19.62
N ARG A 188 0.81 -17.05 -19.08
CA ARG A 188 2.13 -17.16 -18.44
C ARG A 188 3.22 -16.75 -19.43
N THR A 189 4.24 -16.14 -18.93
CA THR A 189 5.50 -15.90 -19.64
C THR A 189 6.59 -16.77 -19.02
N GLN A 190 7.82 -16.67 -19.46
CA GLN A 190 8.93 -17.43 -18.90
C GLN A 190 9.90 -16.50 -18.16
N GLY A 191 10.54 -17.02 -17.13
CA GLY A 191 11.56 -16.30 -16.39
C GLY A 191 12.14 -17.15 -15.27
N THR A 192 13.24 -16.67 -14.71
CA THR A 192 13.81 -17.21 -13.47
C THR A 192 13.35 -16.35 -12.31
N LEU A 193 13.14 -17.00 -11.15
CA LEU A 193 12.78 -16.31 -9.91
C LEU A 193 13.86 -16.59 -8.85
N ARG A 194 14.37 -15.52 -8.27
CA ARG A 194 15.22 -15.58 -7.08
C ARG A 194 14.60 -14.73 -5.99
N TYR A 195 14.40 -15.30 -4.82
CA TYR A 195 13.87 -14.60 -3.66
C TYR A 195 15.00 -13.89 -2.93
N LEU A 196 14.80 -12.62 -2.62
CA LEU A 196 15.69 -11.78 -1.85
C LEU A 196 14.95 -11.41 -0.58
N ILE A 197 15.30 -12.06 0.50
CA ILE A 197 14.63 -11.91 1.79
C ILE A 197 15.45 -10.95 2.64
N ASP A 198 14.77 -9.99 3.23
CA ASP A 198 15.32 -8.87 3.97
C ASP A 198 16.13 -7.86 3.13
N GLY A 199 16.26 -6.66 3.69
CA GLY A 199 16.87 -5.55 2.98
C GLY A 199 18.34 -5.75 2.65
N GLU A 200 19.09 -6.57 3.43
CA GLU A 200 20.50 -6.87 3.13
C GLU A 200 20.66 -7.51 1.76
N ASP A 201 19.85 -8.55 1.49
CA ASP A 201 19.95 -9.29 0.23
C ASP A 201 19.50 -8.44 -0.95
N PHE A 202 18.36 -7.76 -0.80
CA PHE A 202 17.80 -6.95 -1.88
C PHE A 202 18.66 -5.74 -2.22
N PHE A 203 18.98 -4.89 -1.26
CA PHE A 203 19.68 -3.65 -1.54
C PHE A 203 21.12 -3.88 -2.00
N THR A 204 21.80 -4.90 -1.46
CA THR A 204 23.14 -5.28 -1.95
C THR A 204 23.06 -5.68 -3.42
N ARG A 205 22.14 -6.56 -3.77
CA ARG A 205 21.96 -7.03 -5.15
C ARG A 205 21.51 -5.92 -6.11
N PHE A 206 20.61 -5.05 -5.67
CA PHE A 206 20.16 -3.90 -6.45
C PHE A 206 21.27 -2.90 -6.72
N ILE A 207 22.06 -2.54 -5.70
CA ILE A 207 23.19 -1.61 -5.85
C ILE A 207 24.23 -2.15 -6.83
N ASP A 208 24.56 -3.43 -6.73
CA ASP A 208 25.50 -4.10 -7.64
C ASP A 208 25.00 -4.06 -9.08
N ALA A 209 23.73 -4.42 -9.29
CA ALA A 209 23.12 -4.42 -10.60
C ALA A 209 23.02 -3.00 -11.20
N ALA A 210 22.55 -2.02 -10.43
CA ALA A 210 22.43 -0.63 -10.87
C ALA A 210 23.80 0.01 -11.15
N SER A 211 24.80 -0.32 -10.33
CA SER A 211 26.18 0.14 -10.56
C SER A 211 26.82 -0.43 -11.83
N SER A 212 26.35 -1.59 -12.27
CA SER A 212 26.81 -2.27 -13.49
C SER A 212 25.92 -2.04 -14.70
N ALA A 213 24.87 -1.23 -14.60
CA ALA A 213 23.96 -0.92 -15.69
C ALA A 213 24.70 -0.33 -16.88
N GLU A 214 24.36 -0.78 -18.09
CA GLU A 214 25.01 -0.37 -19.35
C GLU A 214 24.18 0.63 -20.17
N SER A 215 22.85 0.64 -19.97
CA SER A 215 21.94 1.41 -20.82
C SER A 215 20.83 2.12 -20.08
N SER A 216 20.15 1.45 -19.13
CA SER A 216 18.95 2.04 -18.52
C SER A 216 18.65 1.50 -17.13
N ILE A 217 18.06 2.36 -16.30
CA ILE A 217 17.47 2.02 -15.00
C ILE A 217 16.08 2.62 -14.96
N SER A 218 15.04 1.77 -14.87
CA SER A 218 13.65 2.17 -14.74
C SER A 218 13.15 1.80 -13.36
N LEU A 219 12.79 2.79 -12.55
CA LEU A 219 12.35 2.63 -11.16
C LEU A 219 10.92 3.13 -11.02
N ARG A 220 10.01 2.29 -10.50
CA ARG A 220 8.66 2.66 -10.10
C ARG A 220 8.49 2.30 -8.65
N MET A 221 8.24 3.31 -7.81
CA MET A 221 8.29 3.16 -6.37
C MET A 221 7.13 3.90 -5.70
N TYR A 222 6.52 3.26 -4.72
CA TYR A 222 5.48 3.88 -3.90
C TYR A 222 6.11 4.91 -2.95
N ILE A 223 7.12 4.50 -2.17
CA ILE A 223 7.92 5.39 -1.30
C ILE A 223 9.38 5.37 -1.76
N PHE A 224 9.91 6.55 -2.02
CA PHE A 224 11.33 6.83 -2.05
C PHE A 224 11.57 7.91 -1.00
N ASP A 225 12.14 7.52 0.13
CA ASP A 225 12.27 8.39 1.29
C ASP A 225 13.38 9.43 1.13
N ASN A 226 13.44 10.36 2.07
CA ASN A 226 14.50 11.37 2.18
C ASN A 226 15.49 11.09 3.33
N ASP A 227 15.48 9.86 3.84
CA ASP A 227 16.40 9.39 4.88
C ASP A 227 17.85 9.22 4.39
N ASP A 228 18.77 8.97 5.31
CA ASP A 228 20.21 8.84 5.01
C ASP A 228 20.52 7.67 4.09
N TYR A 229 19.73 6.59 4.15
CA TYR A 229 19.94 5.42 3.30
C TYR A 229 19.37 5.63 1.90
N ALA A 230 18.15 6.14 1.81
CA ALA A 230 17.51 6.47 0.53
C ALA A 230 18.33 7.48 -0.27
N LEU A 231 18.93 8.48 0.40
CA LEU A 231 19.82 9.45 -0.28
C LEU A 231 21.09 8.82 -0.85
N ARG A 232 21.65 7.77 -0.22
CA ARG A 232 22.80 7.04 -0.82
C ARG A 232 22.39 6.34 -2.12
N ILE A 233 21.17 5.81 -2.17
CA ILE A 233 20.60 5.25 -3.41
C ILE A 233 20.38 6.36 -4.43
N ALA A 234 19.82 7.50 -4.02
CA ALA A 234 19.62 8.64 -4.90
C ALA A 234 20.95 9.12 -5.51
N ASP A 235 22.01 9.26 -4.70
CA ASP A 235 23.35 9.66 -5.17
C ASP A 235 23.94 8.66 -6.18
N MET A 236 23.72 7.38 -5.96
CA MET A 236 24.12 6.34 -6.91
C MET A 236 23.38 6.50 -8.24
N LEU A 237 22.06 6.68 -8.21
CA LEU A 237 21.24 6.86 -9.41
C LEU A 237 21.61 8.14 -10.17
N LYS A 238 21.81 9.27 -9.48
CA LYS A 238 22.29 10.53 -10.05
C LYS A 238 23.64 10.35 -10.75
N ARG A 239 24.57 9.69 -10.11
CA ARG A 239 25.90 9.41 -10.70
C ARG A 239 25.75 8.58 -11.98
N ARG A 240 24.92 7.51 -11.97
CA ARG A 240 24.68 6.68 -13.16
C ARG A 240 24.05 7.48 -14.29
N ALA A 241 23.06 8.33 -14.00
CA ALA A 241 22.47 9.22 -15.00
C ALA A 241 23.49 10.16 -15.61
N ASN A 242 24.34 10.80 -14.80
CA ASN A 242 25.38 11.71 -15.27
C ASN A 242 26.52 10.99 -16.05
N GLU A 243 26.65 9.68 -15.89
CA GLU A 243 27.51 8.81 -16.71
C GLU A 243 26.87 8.41 -18.05
N GLY A 244 25.62 8.82 -18.31
CA GLY A 244 24.90 8.60 -19.57
C GLY A 244 23.94 7.42 -19.57
N ILE A 245 23.64 6.82 -18.43
CA ILE A 245 22.58 5.81 -18.28
C ILE A 245 21.20 6.50 -18.29
N ASP A 246 20.24 5.97 -19.04
CA ASP A 246 18.84 6.47 -19.05
C ASP A 246 18.15 6.08 -17.74
N VAL A 247 18.15 7.00 -16.76
CA VAL A 247 17.55 6.76 -15.43
C VAL A 247 16.19 7.43 -15.35
N LYS A 248 15.14 6.61 -15.23
CA LYS A 248 13.74 7.05 -15.08
C LYS A 248 13.15 6.61 -13.77
N ILE A 249 12.62 7.56 -13.00
CA ILE A 249 12.03 7.30 -11.70
C ILE A 249 10.57 7.75 -11.68
N LEU A 250 9.65 6.81 -11.48
CA LEU A 250 8.24 7.07 -11.28
C LEU A 250 7.89 6.89 -9.81
N LEU A 251 7.60 7.99 -9.14
CA LEU A 251 7.21 8.01 -7.72
C LEU A 251 5.71 8.11 -7.59
N ASP A 252 5.15 7.49 -6.55
CA ASP A 252 3.76 7.74 -6.17
C ASP A 252 3.64 9.06 -5.41
N GLY A 253 2.58 9.82 -5.72
CA GLY A 253 2.37 11.12 -5.08
C GLY A 253 1.97 11.01 -3.61
N LEU A 254 1.16 10.01 -3.26
CA LEU A 254 0.69 9.80 -1.90
C LEU A 254 1.81 9.21 -1.03
N GLY A 255 2.46 8.15 -1.51
CA GLY A 255 3.57 7.51 -0.81
C GLY A 255 4.70 8.48 -0.49
N THR A 256 5.02 9.38 -1.43
CA THR A 256 6.05 10.42 -1.22
C THR A 256 5.65 11.43 -0.12
N ILE A 257 4.35 11.72 0.06
CA ILE A 257 3.92 12.57 1.18
C ILE A 257 4.03 11.81 2.50
N VAL A 258 3.57 10.56 2.53
CA VAL A 258 3.59 9.74 3.74
C VAL A 258 5.01 9.64 4.28
N SER A 259 6.00 9.35 3.44
CA SER A 259 7.39 9.22 3.85
C SER A 259 7.99 10.49 4.47
N THR A 260 7.56 11.68 4.04
CA THR A 260 8.10 12.94 4.59
C THR A 260 7.51 13.32 5.96
N ILE A 261 6.54 12.58 6.47
CA ILE A 261 5.83 12.89 7.70
C ILE A 261 6.19 11.92 8.81
N GLU A 262 6.44 10.68 8.47
CA GLU A 262 6.80 9.66 9.45
C GLU A 262 8.25 9.89 9.93
N GLU A 263 8.39 10.24 11.22
CA GLU A 263 9.69 10.26 11.87
C GLU A 263 10.14 8.82 12.10
N GLN A 264 11.25 8.43 11.47
CA GLN A 264 11.82 7.11 11.65
C GLN A 264 12.60 7.06 12.97
N GLU A 265 12.24 6.14 13.86
CA GLU A 265 12.89 5.95 15.17
C GLU A 265 14.40 5.66 15.05
N THR A 266 14.83 5.10 13.92
CA THR A 266 16.20 4.66 13.69
C THR A 266 17.07 5.67 12.91
N LEU A 267 16.56 6.86 12.59
CA LEU A 267 17.35 7.90 11.93
C LEU A 267 18.56 8.31 12.77
N PRO A 268 19.73 8.56 12.15
CA PRO A 268 20.88 9.08 12.85
C PRO A 268 20.57 10.41 13.56
N GLN A 269 21.00 10.54 14.80
CA GLN A 269 20.74 11.75 15.59
C GLN A 269 21.29 13.00 14.87
N GLY A 270 20.43 14.00 14.67
CA GLY A 270 20.76 15.25 13.99
C GLY A 270 20.84 15.13 12.46
N TYR A 271 20.26 14.09 11.89
CA TYR A 271 20.11 13.98 10.44
C TYR A 271 19.09 15.00 9.93
N GLU A 272 19.46 15.74 8.90
CA GLU A 272 18.58 16.67 8.18
C GLU A 272 18.54 16.24 6.71
N GLY A 273 17.42 15.69 6.28
CA GLY A 273 17.18 15.30 4.88
C GLY A 273 16.82 16.49 3.99
N PRO A 274 16.80 16.32 2.65
CA PRO A 274 16.31 17.32 1.73
C PRO A 274 14.79 17.50 1.89
N LEU A 275 14.31 18.71 1.57
CA LEU A 275 12.88 19.04 1.64
C LEU A 275 12.02 18.23 0.65
N SER A 276 12.62 17.75 -0.43
CA SER A 276 11.96 16.97 -1.48
C SER A 276 12.96 16.01 -2.09
N VAL A 277 12.70 14.72 -2.00
CA VAL A 277 13.52 13.70 -2.66
C VAL A 277 13.47 13.84 -4.19
N ARG A 278 12.34 14.27 -4.73
CA ARG A 278 12.20 14.53 -6.17
C ARG A 278 13.17 15.62 -6.62
N ASP A 279 13.14 16.79 -5.95
CA ASP A 279 14.02 17.90 -6.32
C ASP A 279 15.50 17.53 -6.11
N TYR A 280 15.78 16.75 -5.07
CA TYR A 280 17.11 16.21 -4.84
C TYR A 280 17.60 15.30 -5.98
N LEU A 281 16.73 14.42 -6.48
CA LEU A 281 17.04 13.54 -7.61
C LEU A 281 17.26 14.31 -8.92
N GLU A 282 16.48 15.36 -9.18
CA GLU A 282 16.57 16.19 -10.39
C GLU A 282 17.70 17.25 -10.31
N ASP A 283 18.11 17.67 -9.10
CA ASP A 283 19.14 18.70 -8.94
C ASP A 283 20.51 18.22 -9.42
N GLN A 284 21.12 18.97 -10.34
CA GLN A 284 22.45 18.67 -10.92
C GLN A 284 22.60 17.23 -11.45
N SER A 285 21.55 16.71 -12.06
CA SER A 285 21.45 15.32 -12.49
C SER A 285 20.61 15.19 -13.77
N GLU A 286 20.93 14.17 -14.57
CA GLU A 286 20.17 13.78 -15.77
C GLU A 286 19.08 12.73 -15.44
N VAL A 287 18.70 12.58 -14.19
CA VAL A 287 17.60 11.69 -13.78
C VAL A 287 16.26 12.30 -14.20
N ASP A 288 15.42 11.53 -14.88
CA ASP A 288 14.06 11.95 -15.26
C ASP A 288 13.07 11.43 -14.21
N VAL A 289 12.43 12.33 -13.46
CA VAL A 289 11.49 11.97 -12.39
C VAL A 289 10.07 12.35 -12.79
N ARG A 290 9.13 11.40 -12.64
CA ARG A 290 7.71 11.66 -12.78
C ARG A 290 6.94 11.25 -11.53
N MET A 291 5.86 11.98 -11.26
CA MET A 291 4.93 11.64 -10.19
C MET A 291 3.71 10.94 -10.77
N ALA A 292 3.44 9.72 -10.33
CA ALA A 292 2.15 9.10 -10.56
C ALA A 292 1.09 9.86 -9.75
N ALA A 293 0.03 10.28 -10.40
CA ALA A 293 -1.09 10.89 -9.70
C ALA A 293 -2.33 10.05 -9.97
N ASN A 294 -2.92 9.57 -8.91
CA ASN A 294 -4.19 8.88 -8.96
C ASN A 294 -5.26 9.78 -8.36
N PRO A 295 -6.42 9.93 -8.98
CA PRO A 295 -7.52 10.63 -8.36
C PRO A 295 -7.96 9.89 -7.09
N TRP A 296 -8.40 10.64 -6.07
CA TRP A 296 -9.06 10.11 -4.89
C TRP A 296 -8.18 9.24 -3.97
N LEU A 297 -6.95 9.66 -3.73
CA LEU A 297 -6.02 9.06 -2.76
C LEU A 297 -5.64 7.58 -3.01
N THR A 298 -5.98 7.01 -4.14
CA THR A 298 -5.53 5.67 -4.47
C THR A 298 -4.06 5.68 -4.90
N GLY A 299 -3.26 4.79 -4.33
CA GLY A 299 -1.81 4.72 -4.57
C GLY A 299 -1.43 3.96 -5.84
N ASP A 300 -0.30 4.32 -6.41
CA ASP A 300 0.47 3.48 -7.30
C ASP A 300 1.44 2.67 -6.43
N HIS A 301 0.92 1.61 -5.79
CA HIS A 301 1.63 0.86 -4.76
C HIS A 301 2.58 -0.22 -5.34
N VAL A 302 2.82 -0.17 -6.64
CA VAL A 302 3.78 -1.05 -7.32
C VAL A 302 5.22 -0.66 -6.97
N LYS A 303 6.07 -1.66 -6.70
CA LYS A 303 7.51 -1.50 -6.52
C LYS A 303 8.20 -2.36 -7.56
N THR A 304 8.76 -1.71 -8.59
CA THR A 304 9.53 -2.38 -9.65
C THR A 304 10.77 -1.60 -10.01
N LEU A 305 11.85 -2.35 -10.24
CA LEU A 305 13.10 -1.83 -10.76
C LEU A 305 13.47 -2.68 -11.96
N VAL A 306 13.79 -2.06 -13.09
CA VAL A 306 14.25 -2.78 -14.29
C VAL A 306 15.58 -2.18 -14.72
N ILE A 307 16.56 -3.04 -14.93
CA ILE A 307 17.93 -2.68 -15.32
C ILE A 307 18.22 -3.29 -16.68
N ASP A 308 18.59 -2.45 -17.63
CA ASP A 308 18.99 -2.81 -19.02
C ASP A 308 17.96 -3.68 -19.76
N ASN A 309 16.71 -3.69 -19.32
CA ASN A 309 15.68 -4.61 -19.80
C ASN A 309 16.10 -6.10 -19.75
N LYS A 310 17.01 -6.45 -18.85
CA LYS A 310 17.55 -7.81 -18.65
C LYS A 310 17.22 -8.37 -17.28
N LEU A 311 17.15 -7.50 -16.28
CA LEU A 311 16.95 -7.82 -14.89
C LEU A 311 15.83 -6.95 -14.31
N ALA A 312 14.90 -7.57 -13.58
CA ALA A 312 13.87 -6.84 -12.86
C ALA A 312 13.77 -7.29 -11.42
N PHE A 313 13.30 -6.38 -10.57
CA PHE A 313 12.94 -6.67 -9.18
C PHE A 313 11.50 -6.20 -8.94
N THR A 314 10.75 -6.97 -8.16
CA THR A 314 9.42 -6.58 -7.66
C THR A 314 9.16 -7.23 -6.31
N GLY A 315 8.29 -6.64 -5.50
CA GLY A 315 8.00 -7.15 -4.16
C GLY A 315 7.40 -6.12 -3.21
N GLY A 316 7.65 -6.26 -1.92
CA GLY A 316 7.11 -5.40 -0.87
C GLY A 316 7.93 -4.15 -0.57
N MET A 317 9.26 -4.18 -0.77
CA MET A 317 10.18 -3.15 -0.27
C MET A 317 10.11 -1.83 -1.03
N ASN A 318 10.07 -0.73 -0.29
CA ASN A 318 10.32 0.61 -0.79
C ASN A 318 11.81 0.99 -0.63
N ILE A 319 12.19 2.19 -1.08
CA ILE A 319 13.53 2.72 -0.87
C ILE A 319 13.48 3.64 0.34
N ALA A 320 13.74 3.06 1.50
CA ALA A 320 13.81 3.74 2.78
C ALA A 320 14.63 2.91 3.78
N ARG A 321 15.05 3.57 4.85
CA ARG A 321 15.95 3.02 5.86
C ARG A 321 15.37 1.79 6.57
N GLU A 322 14.08 1.84 6.95
CA GLU A 322 13.41 0.76 7.66
C GLU A 322 13.36 -0.54 6.85
N TYR A 323 13.18 -0.46 5.54
CA TYR A 323 13.23 -1.64 4.67
C TYR A 323 14.63 -2.24 4.56
N ARG A 324 15.67 -1.43 4.81
CA ARG A 324 17.06 -1.90 4.78
C ARG A 324 17.47 -2.55 6.09
N TYR A 325 17.03 -2.06 7.23
CA TYR A 325 17.62 -2.39 8.53
C TYR A 325 16.64 -2.99 9.53
N ASP A 326 15.35 -2.62 9.48
CA ASP A 326 14.43 -2.81 10.59
C ASP A 326 13.32 -3.80 10.28
N TRP A 327 12.83 -3.83 9.03
CA TRP A 327 11.66 -4.63 8.64
C TRP A 327 12.04 -5.92 7.94
N HIS A 328 11.28 -6.96 8.23
CA HIS A 328 11.31 -8.20 7.48
C HIS A 328 10.39 -8.08 6.27
N ASP A 329 10.95 -8.14 5.07
CA ASP A 329 10.22 -8.03 3.80
C ASP A 329 10.96 -8.80 2.70
N MET A 330 10.40 -8.89 1.51
CA MET A 330 11.01 -9.59 0.41
C MET A 330 10.82 -8.92 -0.95
N MET A 331 11.80 -9.14 -1.82
CA MET A 331 11.73 -8.87 -3.25
C MET A 331 11.97 -10.13 -4.05
N VAL A 332 11.51 -10.12 -5.30
CA VAL A 332 11.80 -11.17 -6.29
C VAL A 332 12.65 -10.57 -7.40
N GLU A 333 13.80 -11.16 -7.63
CA GLU A 333 14.63 -10.91 -8.80
C GLU A 333 14.11 -11.77 -9.94
N LEU A 334 13.93 -11.16 -11.11
CA LEU A 334 13.38 -11.77 -12.32
C LEU A 334 14.35 -11.58 -13.49
N GLU A 335 14.60 -12.65 -14.23
CA GLU A 335 15.34 -12.62 -15.50
C GLU A 335 14.54 -13.32 -16.60
N GLY A 336 14.89 -13.07 -17.86
CA GLY A 336 14.26 -13.67 -19.03
C GLY A 336 13.03 -12.90 -19.55
N PRO A 337 12.17 -13.53 -20.37
CA PRO A 337 11.05 -12.86 -21.05
C PRO A 337 10.05 -12.13 -20.14
N VAL A 338 9.95 -12.50 -18.87
CA VAL A 338 9.09 -11.81 -17.88
C VAL A 338 9.54 -10.36 -17.67
N VAL A 339 10.83 -10.05 -17.84
CA VAL A 339 11.37 -8.69 -17.67
C VAL A 339 10.79 -7.74 -18.71
N ASP A 340 10.62 -8.17 -19.96
CA ASP A 340 9.96 -7.37 -20.99
C ASP A 340 8.55 -6.95 -20.59
N ARG A 341 7.85 -7.84 -19.89
CA ARG A 341 6.50 -7.56 -19.42
C ARG A 341 6.51 -6.54 -18.29
N VAL A 342 7.44 -6.66 -17.34
CA VAL A 342 7.61 -5.68 -16.25
C VAL A 342 7.99 -4.31 -16.82
N GLN A 343 8.95 -4.26 -17.75
CA GLN A 343 9.36 -3.03 -18.42
C GLN A 343 8.20 -2.39 -19.20
N PHE A 344 7.41 -3.18 -19.91
CA PHE A 344 6.26 -2.66 -20.64
C PHE A 344 5.19 -2.06 -19.71
N GLU A 345 4.95 -2.65 -18.53
CA GLU A 345 4.06 -2.10 -17.52
C GLU A 345 4.61 -0.80 -16.92
N PHE A 346 5.94 -0.72 -16.69
CA PHE A 346 6.60 0.53 -16.31
C PHE A 346 6.38 1.61 -17.36
N GLU A 347 6.66 1.32 -18.62
CA GLU A 347 6.53 2.30 -19.72
C GLU A 347 5.09 2.81 -19.91
N LYS A 348 4.08 1.96 -19.68
CA LYS A 348 2.67 2.39 -19.67
C LYS A 348 2.39 3.36 -18.51
N ALA A 349 2.88 3.03 -17.32
CA ALA A 349 2.73 3.88 -16.15
C ALA A 349 3.48 5.21 -16.33
N TRP A 350 4.68 5.16 -16.91
CA TRP A 350 5.49 6.33 -17.26
C TRP A 350 4.80 7.25 -18.26
N ALA A 351 4.24 6.66 -19.35
CA ALA A 351 3.47 7.41 -20.34
C ALA A 351 2.22 8.05 -19.73
N HIS A 352 1.53 7.31 -18.86
CA HIS A 352 0.37 7.80 -18.14
C HIS A 352 0.71 8.95 -17.17
N ALA A 353 1.88 8.92 -16.54
CA ALA A 353 2.37 9.99 -15.68
C ALA A 353 2.80 11.26 -16.44
N GLY A 354 3.01 11.17 -17.75
CA GLY A 354 3.38 12.29 -18.60
C GLY A 354 2.23 13.25 -18.91
N ALA A 355 2.54 14.32 -19.65
CA ALA A 355 1.59 15.38 -20.01
C ALA A 355 0.38 14.88 -20.83
N LEU A 356 0.57 13.81 -21.63
CA LEU A 356 -0.50 13.22 -22.45
C LEU A 356 -1.46 12.31 -21.67
N GLY A 357 -1.17 11.98 -20.42
CA GLY A 357 -2.07 11.22 -19.55
C GLY A 357 -2.66 9.95 -20.17
N ASP A 358 -3.99 9.86 -20.22
CA ASP A 358 -4.73 8.72 -20.80
C ASP A 358 -4.37 8.46 -22.27
N PHE A 359 -4.14 9.50 -23.05
CA PHE A 359 -3.76 9.34 -24.46
C PHE A 359 -2.36 8.73 -24.59
N GLY A 360 -1.40 9.18 -23.77
CA GLY A 360 -0.05 8.59 -23.73
C GLY A 360 -0.08 7.11 -23.33
N TYR A 361 -0.88 6.78 -22.32
CA TYR A 361 -1.12 5.40 -21.89
C TYR A 361 -1.71 4.55 -23.03
N PHE A 362 -2.75 5.05 -23.73
CA PHE A 362 -3.39 4.36 -24.84
C PHE A 362 -2.40 4.09 -25.98
N LEU A 363 -1.63 5.10 -26.40
CA LEU A 363 -0.60 4.94 -27.44
C LEU A 363 0.42 3.86 -27.05
N LYS A 364 0.88 3.85 -25.80
CA LYS A 364 1.82 2.83 -25.35
C LYS A 364 1.17 1.44 -25.31
N ARG A 365 -0.08 1.34 -24.86
CA ARG A 365 -0.82 0.06 -24.80
C ARG A 365 -0.95 -0.62 -26.17
N ILE A 366 -1.13 0.15 -27.24
CA ILE A 366 -1.25 -0.38 -28.62
C ILE A 366 0.08 -0.53 -29.33
N SER A 367 1.19 -0.06 -28.75
CA SER A 367 2.52 -0.22 -29.34
C SER A 367 2.97 -1.69 -29.32
N PRO A 368 3.86 -2.09 -30.24
CA PRO A 368 4.42 -3.43 -30.22
C PRO A 368 5.05 -3.75 -28.87
N LYS A 369 4.72 -4.92 -28.33
CA LYS A 369 5.35 -5.40 -27.11
C LYS A 369 6.76 -5.89 -27.44
N PRO A 370 7.77 -5.58 -26.62
CA PRO A 370 9.08 -6.20 -26.75
C PRO A 370 8.94 -7.73 -26.69
N ARG A 371 9.81 -8.43 -27.40
CA ARG A 371 9.87 -9.89 -27.36
C ARG A 371 11.31 -10.31 -27.16
N HIS A 372 11.60 -10.98 -26.06
CA HIS A 372 12.84 -11.71 -25.93
C HIS A 372 12.87 -12.88 -26.91
N ALA A 373 14.04 -13.13 -27.49
CA ALA A 373 14.23 -14.22 -28.46
C ALA A 373 14.36 -15.59 -27.76
N ASP A 374 14.75 -15.62 -26.48
CA ASP A 374 15.10 -16.83 -25.75
C ASP A 374 14.01 -17.20 -24.75
N ASN A 375 13.44 -18.38 -24.90
CA ASN A 375 12.54 -19.00 -23.91
C ASN A 375 13.40 -19.63 -22.81
N VAL A 376 13.90 -18.80 -21.88
CA VAL A 376 14.70 -19.25 -20.75
C VAL A 376 13.89 -19.08 -19.47
N GLY A 377 13.90 -20.10 -18.61
CA GLY A 377 13.26 -20.08 -17.31
C GLY A 377 12.00 -20.93 -17.24
N GLU A 378 11.24 -20.73 -16.18
CA GLU A 378 10.03 -21.46 -15.82
C GLU A 378 8.79 -20.60 -16.10
N PRO A 379 7.59 -21.20 -16.23
CA PRO A 379 6.35 -20.44 -16.37
C PRO A 379 6.09 -19.52 -15.17
N VAL A 380 5.93 -18.24 -15.46
CA VAL A 380 5.68 -17.17 -14.49
C VAL A 380 4.52 -16.32 -14.95
N ARG A 381 3.64 -15.91 -14.05
CA ARG A 381 2.52 -15.01 -14.29
C ARG A 381 2.69 -13.72 -13.53
N LEU A 382 2.42 -12.59 -14.18
CA LEU A 382 2.24 -11.31 -13.53
C LEU A 382 0.75 -11.06 -13.33
N LEU A 383 0.36 -10.78 -12.09
CA LEU A 383 -1.00 -10.44 -11.69
C LEU A 383 -1.04 -8.97 -11.27
N PHE A 384 -2.12 -8.29 -11.58
CA PHE A 384 -2.27 -6.87 -11.31
C PHE A 384 -3.57 -6.57 -10.56
N THR A 385 -3.51 -5.61 -9.65
CA THR A 385 -4.71 -4.87 -9.27
C THR A 385 -4.80 -3.61 -10.12
N ARG A 386 -5.93 -3.46 -10.80
CA ARG A 386 -6.30 -2.29 -11.61
C ARG A 386 -7.72 -1.91 -11.28
N ALA A 387 -8.06 -0.63 -11.45
CA ALA A 387 -9.38 -0.12 -11.12
C ALA A 387 -10.56 -0.85 -11.79
N ASP A 388 -10.31 -1.43 -12.97
CA ASP A 388 -11.30 -2.15 -13.78
C ASP A 388 -11.19 -3.68 -13.67
N HIS A 389 -10.11 -4.19 -13.08
CA HIS A 389 -9.85 -5.63 -13.01
C HIS A 389 -8.86 -6.00 -11.89
N PRO A 390 -9.35 -6.44 -10.70
CA PRO A 390 -8.54 -6.80 -9.56
C PRO A 390 -8.04 -8.25 -9.67
N GLU A 391 -7.11 -8.53 -10.59
CA GLU A 391 -6.62 -9.89 -10.88
C GLU A 391 -6.06 -10.58 -9.63
N ILE A 392 -5.30 -9.86 -8.80
CA ILE A 392 -4.68 -10.40 -7.58
C ILE A 392 -5.74 -10.91 -6.62
N PHE A 393 -6.74 -10.07 -6.32
CA PHE A 393 -7.85 -10.44 -5.44
C PHE A 393 -8.61 -11.67 -5.94
N LEU A 394 -8.99 -11.64 -7.22
CA LEU A 394 -9.75 -12.73 -7.82
C LEU A 394 -8.97 -14.04 -7.83
N ALA A 395 -7.67 -14.00 -8.16
CA ALA A 395 -6.81 -15.18 -8.18
C ALA A 395 -6.62 -15.75 -6.77
N GLN A 396 -6.22 -14.94 -5.79
CA GLN A 396 -6.01 -15.44 -4.42
C GLN A 396 -7.29 -15.96 -3.79
N ARG A 397 -8.39 -15.25 -3.96
CA ARG A 397 -9.70 -15.69 -3.46
C ARG A 397 -10.15 -17.02 -4.07
N LEU A 398 -9.98 -17.17 -5.39
CA LEU A 398 -10.35 -18.41 -6.08
C LEU A 398 -9.41 -19.55 -5.71
N ALA A 399 -8.10 -19.29 -5.55
CA ALA A 399 -7.14 -20.29 -5.07
C ALA A 399 -7.50 -20.77 -3.67
N ALA A 400 -7.84 -19.86 -2.74
CA ALA A 400 -8.30 -20.23 -1.40
C ALA A 400 -9.57 -21.10 -1.43
N LYS A 401 -10.51 -20.84 -2.36
CA LYS A 401 -11.70 -21.69 -2.56
C LYS A 401 -11.37 -23.08 -3.07
N ARG A 402 -10.35 -23.19 -3.92
CA ARG A 402 -9.96 -24.46 -4.57
C ARG A 402 -8.99 -25.29 -3.77
N ALA A 403 -8.25 -24.67 -2.86
CA ALA A 403 -7.28 -25.37 -2.01
C ALA A 403 -7.93 -26.54 -1.26
N GLN A 404 -7.26 -27.68 -1.28
CA GLN A 404 -7.70 -28.96 -0.69
C GLN A 404 -6.80 -29.40 0.46
N LYS A 405 -5.52 -29.04 0.45
CA LYS A 405 -4.52 -29.57 1.38
C LYS A 405 -3.95 -28.52 2.31
N TYR A 406 -3.39 -27.43 1.79
CA TYR A 406 -2.77 -26.41 2.61
C TYR A 406 -2.85 -25.01 1.99
N ILE A 407 -2.88 -24.02 2.86
CA ILE A 407 -2.76 -22.60 2.55
C ILE A 407 -1.81 -21.98 3.55
N TYR A 408 -0.71 -21.39 3.09
CA TYR A 408 0.21 -20.59 3.88
C TYR A 408 0.17 -19.15 3.38
N VAL A 409 -0.07 -18.20 4.27
CA VAL A 409 -0.15 -16.78 3.95
C VAL A 409 0.68 -16.00 4.93
N GLN A 410 1.52 -15.09 4.43
CA GLN A 410 2.19 -14.07 5.22
C GLN A 410 1.86 -12.71 4.64
N ASN A 411 1.33 -11.82 5.47
CA ASN A 411 0.96 -10.48 5.03
C ASN A 411 1.06 -9.47 6.18
N ALA A 412 1.40 -8.23 5.83
CA ALA A 412 1.52 -7.15 6.81
C ALA A 412 0.16 -6.71 7.35
N TYR A 413 -0.87 -6.65 6.48
CA TYR A 413 -2.20 -6.12 6.78
C TYR A 413 -3.29 -7.10 6.37
N PHE A 414 -4.12 -7.49 7.33
CA PHE A 414 -5.23 -8.42 7.16
C PHE A 414 -6.56 -7.73 7.46
N THR A 415 -7.09 -6.98 6.50
CA THR A 415 -8.33 -6.21 6.71
C THR A 415 -9.41 -6.46 5.64
N ASP A 416 -9.15 -7.31 4.61
CA ASP A 416 -10.19 -7.67 3.64
C ASP A 416 -11.03 -8.86 4.14
N ASP A 417 -12.26 -8.58 4.55
CA ASP A 417 -13.23 -9.57 5.05
C ASP A 417 -13.46 -10.74 4.11
N ALA A 418 -13.41 -10.50 2.80
CA ALA A 418 -13.63 -11.57 1.84
C ALA A 418 -12.50 -12.58 1.84
N MET A 419 -11.27 -12.13 2.01
CA MET A 419 -10.12 -13.03 2.14
C MET A 419 -10.13 -13.76 3.48
N LEU A 420 -10.43 -13.08 4.59
CA LEU A 420 -10.59 -13.71 5.91
C LEU A 420 -11.66 -14.79 5.86
N TYR A 421 -12.80 -14.50 5.24
CA TYR A 421 -13.88 -15.47 5.05
C TYR A 421 -13.43 -16.71 4.26
N GLU A 422 -12.73 -16.53 3.13
CA GLU A 422 -12.29 -17.67 2.32
C GLU A 422 -11.23 -18.54 3.04
N LEU A 423 -10.33 -17.91 3.83
CA LEU A 423 -9.36 -18.64 4.65
C LEU A 423 -10.07 -19.47 5.74
N ALA A 424 -11.03 -18.89 6.45
CA ALA A 424 -11.85 -19.58 7.43
C ALA A 424 -12.64 -20.74 6.79
N GLN A 425 -13.28 -20.48 5.64
CA GLN A 425 -14.02 -21.51 4.90
C GLN A 425 -13.10 -22.65 4.39
N ALA A 426 -11.86 -22.33 3.98
CA ALA A 426 -10.88 -23.36 3.61
C ALA A 426 -10.57 -24.26 4.80
N ARG A 427 -10.35 -23.69 5.99
CA ARG A 427 -10.13 -24.47 7.21
C ARG A 427 -11.34 -25.37 7.55
N MET A 428 -12.56 -24.85 7.38
CA MET A 428 -13.79 -25.60 7.59
C MET A 428 -14.02 -26.70 6.54
N ARG A 429 -13.28 -26.71 5.43
CA ARG A 429 -13.21 -27.85 4.50
C ARG A 429 -12.12 -28.87 4.84
N GLY A 430 -11.35 -28.65 5.92
CA GLY A 430 -10.26 -29.52 6.34
C GLY A 430 -8.88 -29.14 5.79
N VAL A 431 -8.73 -27.96 5.17
CA VAL A 431 -7.44 -27.45 4.68
C VAL A 431 -6.55 -27.03 5.85
N ASP A 432 -5.25 -27.30 5.81
CA ASP A 432 -4.27 -26.77 6.77
C ASP A 432 -3.99 -25.30 6.44
N VAL A 433 -4.70 -24.40 7.09
CA VAL A 433 -4.56 -22.95 6.89
C VAL A 433 -3.68 -22.35 7.97
N ARG A 434 -2.56 -21.76 7.55
CA ARG A 434 -1.61 -21.08 8.44
C ARG A 434 -1.36 -19.66 7.95
N VAL A 435 -1.45 -18.72 8.89
CA VAL A 435 -1.28 -17.30 8.62
C VAL A 435 -0.17 -16.73 9.49
N ILE A 436 0.77 -16.00 8.89
CA ILE A 436 1.80 -15.22 9.61
C ILE A 436 1.48 -13.75 9.46
N MET A 437 1.44 -13.02 10.56
CA MET A 437 1.21 -11.58 10.56
C MET A 437 2.02 -10.89 11.68
N PRO A 438 2.42 -9.62 11.52
CA PRO A 438 2.96 -8.84 12.62
C PRO A 438 1.83 -8.42 13.57
N LEU A 439 2.10 -8.42 14.88
CA LEU A 439 1.17 -7.84 15.84
C LEU A 439 1.24 -6.32 15.82
N VAL A 440 2.46 -5.78 15.77
CA VAL A 440 2.71 -4.33 15.72
C VAL A 440 3.09 -3.96 14.30
N THR A 441 2.32 -3.05 13.70
CA THR A 441 2.59 -2.50 12.37
C THR A 441 3.06 -1.05 12.49
N ASP A 442 3.57 -0.50 11.41
CA ASP A 442 3.90 0.91 11.24
C ASP A 442 2.69 1.85 11.45
N ARG A 443 1.47 1.30 11.48
CA ARG A 443 0.22 2.06 11.60
C ARG A 443 -0.65 1.52 12.73
N GLY A 444 -0.82 2.31 13.78
CA GLY A 444 -1.56 1.92 14.98
C GLY A 444 -2.98 1.37 14.74
N PRO A 445 -3.81 1.98 13.88
CA PRO A 445 -5.12 1.42 13.54
C PRO A 445 -5.05 0.03 12.91
N ILE A 446 -4.11 -0.21 11.98
CA ILE A 446 -3.93 -1.51 11.32
C ILE A 446 -3.46 -2.58 12.31
N THR A 447 -2.65 -2.20 13.30
CA THR A 447 -2.26 -3.11 14.39
C THR A 447 -3.49 -3.70 15.09
N LYS A 448 -4.52 -2.89 15.35
CA LYS A 448 -5.76 -3.35 15.97
C LYS A 448 -6.57 -4.23 15.03
N ASN A 449 -6.67 -3.87 13.76
CA ASN A 449 -7.38 -4.67 12.76
C ASN A 449 -6.71 -6.05 12.57
N ASN A 450 -5.37 -6.12 12.56
CA ASN A 450 -4.66 -7.39 12.55
C ASN A 450 -5.02 -8.26 13.77
N ALA A 451 -5.15 -7.67 14.97
CA ALA A 451 -5.56 -8.42 16.17
C ALA A 451 -6.99 -8.97 16.05
N LEU A 452 -7.93 -8.20 15.51
CA LEU A 452 -9.30 -8.67 15.26
C LEU A 452 -9.33 -9.76 14.19
N ALA A 453 -8.59 -9.59 13.09
CA ALA A 453 -8.44 -10.60 12.06
C ALA A 453 -7.84 -11.91 12.61
N ALA A 454 -6.81 -11.81 13.46
CA ALA A 454 -6.20 -12.95 14.13
C ALA A 454 -7.21 -13.72 14.98
N ASN A 455 -8.02 -13.01 15.78
CA ASN A 455 -9.07 -13.61 16.59
C ASN A 455 -10.11 -14.31 15.72
N ALA A 456 -10.63 -13.65 14.70
CA ALA A 456 -11.64 -14.22 13.80
C ALA A 456 -11.12 -15.47 13.08
N LEU A 457 -9.88 -15.50 12.64
CA LEU A 457 -9.26 -16.67 12.02
C LEU A 457 -9.06 -17.82 13.04
N LEU A 458 -8.57 -17.49 14.24
CA LEU A 458 -8.35 -18.45 15.31
C LEU A 458 -9.66 -19.16 15.72
N GLU A 459 -10.77 -18.42 15.86
CA GLU A 459 -12.10 -18.94 16.18
C GLU A 459 -12.64 -19.93 15.13
N HIS A 460 -12.11 -19.89 13.91
CA HIS A 460 -12.44 -20.83 12.85
C HIS A 460 -11.39 -21.96 12.68
N GLY A 461 -10.46 -22.09 13.64
CA GLY A 461 -9.44 -23.13 13.66
C GLY A 461 -8.27 -22.93 12.69
N VAL A 462 -8.12 -21.72 12.14
CA VAL A 462 -6.93 -21.32 11.38
C VAL A 462 -5.77 -21.16 12.35
N ARG A 463 -4.59 -21.65 11.99
CA ARG A 463 -3.39 -21.47 12.80
C ARG A 463 -2.78 -20.10 12.51
N VAL A 464 -2.73 -19.25 13.50
CA VAL A 464 -2.22 -17.89 13.41
C VAL A 464 -0.86 -17.80 14.09
N PHE A 465 0.12 -17.26 13.39
CA PHE A 465 1.49 -17.09 13.85
C PHE A 465 1.83 -15.60 13.90
N ILE A 466 2.29 -15.13 15.04
CA ILE A 466 2.65 -13.73 15.27
C ILE A 466 4.16 -13.57 15.09
N TYR A 467 4.54 -12.86 14.04
CA TYR A 467 5.95 -12.59 13.73
C TYR A 467 6.53 -11.56 14.73
N PRO A 468 7.75 -11.79 15.26
CA PRO A 468 8.39 -10.87 16.20
C PRO A 468 8.92 -9.63 15.46
N GLY A 469 8.28 -8.50 15.64
CA GLY A 469 8.60 -7.25 14.95
C GLY A 469 7.73 -6.99 13.72
N MET A 470 8.11 -6.00 12.91
CA MET A 470 7.39 -5.68 11.67
C MET A 470 7.75 -6.65 10.56
N SER A 471 6.78 -7.46 10.12
CA SER A 471 6.86 -8.20 8.87
C SER A 471 6.02 -7.49 7.82
N HIS A 472 6.68 -7.03 6.76
CA HIS A 472 6.04 -6.36 5.64
C HIS A 472 5.95 -7.27 4.40
N VAL A 473 6.19 -8.55 4.54
CA VAL A 473 6.06 -9.58 3.50
C VAL A 473 4.61 -9.66 2.99
N LYS A 474 4.43 -9.92 1.69
CA LYS A 474 3.17 -10.21 1.04
C LYS A 474 3.34 -11.45 0.16
N ALA A 475 3.11 -12.61 0.73
CA ALA A 475 3.29 -13.90 0.06
C ALA A 475 2.20 -14.89 0.46
N ALA A 476 1.81 -15.75 -0.48
CA ALA A 476 0.89 -16.86 -0.26
C ALA A 476 1.34 -18.09 -1.05
N VAL A 477 1.18 -19.27 -0.47
CA VAL A 477 1.28 -20.57 -1.17
C VAL A 477 0.01 -21.35 -0.87
N MET A 478 -0.65 -21.83 -1.92
CA MET A 478 -1.91 -22.57 -1.84
C MET A 478 -1.79 -23.83 -2.70
N ASP A 479 -1.65 -24.99 -2.08
CA ASP A 479 -1.52 -26.30 -2.75
C ASP A 479 -0.47 -26.35 -3.88
N GLY A 480 0.64 -25.63 -3.73
CA GLY A 480 1.71 -25.59 -4.73
C GLY A 480 1.58 -24.46 -5.76
N TRP A 481 0.63 -23.54 -5.62
CA TRP A 481 0.59 -22.26 -6.32
C TRP A 481 1.09 -21.15 -5.41
N ALA A 482 2.11 -20.41 -5.83
CA ALA A 482 2.67 -19.28 -5.11
C ALA A 482 2.23 -17.96 -5.73
N CYS A 483 1.94 -16.96 -4.90
CA CYS A 483 1.63 -15.59 -5.29
C CYS A 483 2.24 -14.61 -4.29
N LEU A 484 3.10 -13.70 -4.76
CA LEU A 484 3.83 -12.78 -3.90
C LEU A 484 4.12 -11.46 -4.64
N GLY A 485 4.25 -10.36 -3.91
CA GLY A 485 4.52 -9.06 -4.53
C GLY A 485 4.21 -7.86 -3.64
N SER A 486 3.50 -6.86 -4.19
CA SER A 486 3.25 -5.60 -3.49
C SER A 486 1.90 -5.54 -2.76
N ALA A 487 0.96 -6.45 -3.05
CA ALA A 487 -0.42 -6.35 -2.59
C ALA A 487 -0.59 -6.85 -1.14
N ASN A 488 -1.02 -5.97 -0.25
CA ASN A 488 -1.53 -6.36 1.06
C ASN A 488 -2.90 -7.05 0.94
N LEU A 489 -3.32 -7.75 2.01
CA LEU A 489 -4.67 -8.30 2.15
C LEU A 489 -5.61 -7.26 2.79
N ASP A 490 -5.59 -6.07 2.23
CA ASP A 490 -6.50 -4.98 2.53
C ASP A 490 -7.32 -4.58 1.29
N ARG A 491 -8.42 -3.88 1.51
CA ARG A 491 -9.32 -3.44 0.45
C ARG A 491 -8.63 -2.55 -0.59
N TRP A 492 -7.74 -1.67 -0.14
CA TRP A 492 -7.05 -0.73 -1.02
C TRP A 492 -6.10 -1.46 -1.97
N SER A 493 -5.27 -2.33 -1.45
CA SER A 493 -4.32 -3.11 -2.26
C SER A 493 -5.04 -4.11 -3.17
N LEU A 494 -6.06 -4.80 -2.67
CA LEU A 494 -6.72 -5.83 -3.45
C LEU A 494 -7.63 -5.27 -4.55
N LYS A 495 -8.21 -4.05 -4.38
CA LYS A 495 -9.26 -3.55 -5.28
C LYS A 495 -9.03 -2.15 -5.84
N LEU A 496 -8.36 -1.26 -5.11
CA LEU A 496 -8.34 0.17 -5.43
C LEU A 496 -6.97 0.69 -5.91
N ASN A 497 -5.89 0.27 -5.27
CA ASN A 497 -4.54 0.66 -5.66
C ASN A 497 -4.11 0.00 -6.97
N LYS A 498 -2.99 0.43 -7.52
CA LYS A 498 -2.26 -0.37 -8.51
C LYS A 498 -1.25 -1.23 -7.78
N GLU A 499 -1.32 -2.53 -8.03
CA GLU A 499 -0.43 -3.52 -7.43
C GLU A 499 0.13 -4.44 -8.51
N LEU A 500 1.24 -5.10 -8.18
CA LEU A 500 1.83 -6.14 -9.00
C LEU A 500 2.30 -7.30 -8.11
N ASN A 501 1.79 -8.50 -8.43
CA ASN A 501 2.28 -9.74 -7.87
C ASN A 501 2.83 -10.66 -8.96
N VAL A 502 3.78 -11.48 -8.57
CA VAL A 502 4.31 -12.60 -9.35
C VAL A 502 3.66 -13.88 -8.85
N ALA A 503 3.27 -14.75 -9.76
CA ALA A 503 2.70 -16.06 -9.41
C ALA A 503 3.29 -17.19 -10.25
N THR A 504 3.40 -18.37 -9.68
CA THR A 504 3.88 -19.58 -10.34
C THR A 504 3.32 -20.82 -9.68
N SER A 505 3.11 -21.86 -10.48
CA SER A 505 2.78 -23.23 -10.02
C SER A 505 3.96 -24.21 -10.20
N GLU A 506 5.14 -23.68 -10.54
CA GLU A 506 6.31 -24.53 -10.77
C GLU A 506 6.87 -25.05 -9.45
N PRO A 507 7.10 -26.38 -9.34
CA PRO A 507 7.43 -27.01 -8.06
C PRO A 507 8.72 -26.49 -7.41
N ASP A 508 9.75 -26.17 -8.21
CA ASP A 508 11.04 -25.75 -7.65
C ASP A 508 11.01 -24.33 -7.07
N PRO A 509 10.47 -23.30 -7.76
CA PRO A 509 10.27 -22.00 -7.14
C PRO A 509 9.38 -22.04 -5.91
N VAL A 510 8.25 -22.76 -5.97
CA VAL A 510 7.33 -22.87 -4.84
C VAL A 510 8.03 -23.48 -3.62
N ARG A 511 8.73 -24.61 -3.78
CA ARG A 511 9.48 -25.24 -2.70
C ARG A 511 10.57 -24.32 -2.13
N ARG A 512 11.29 -23.57 -2.98
CA ARG A 512 12.28 -22.59 -2.50
C ARG A 512 11.63 -21.51 -1.63
N LEU A 513 10.45 -21.02 -2.05
CA LEU A 513 9.70 -20.02 -1.25
C LEU A 513 9.24 -20.60 0.09
N GLU A 514 8.70 -21.82 0.10
CA GLU A 514 8.30 -22.49 1.33
C GLU A 514 9.47 -22.66 2.29
N GLN A 515 10.61 -23.15 1.80
CA GLN A 515 11.80 -23.42 2.63
C GLN A 515 12.52 -22.16 3.10
N SER A 516 12.62 -21.14 2.25
CA SER A 516 13.40 -19.93 2.59
C SER A 516 12.60 -18.87 3.35
N LEU A 517 11.27 -18.88 3.24
CA LEU A 517 10.39 -17.92 3.90
C LEU A 517 9.49 -18.59 4.93
N PHE A 518 8.53 -19.42 4.48
CA PHE A 518 7.45 -19.89 5.36
C PHE A 518 7.94 -20.80 6.48
N GLU A 519 8.81 -21.78 6.19
CA GLU A 519 9.33 -22.70 7.22
C GLU A 519 10.14 -21.92 8.26
N VAL A 520 11.00 -21.00 7.80
CA VAL A 520 11.82 -20.15 8.68
C VAL A 520 10.95 -19.23 9.54
N ASP A 521 9.94 -18.62 8.95
CA ASP A 521 9.11 -17.64 9.65
C ASP A 521 8.08 -18.28 10.57
N PHE A 522 7.61 -19.50 10.28
CA PHE A 522 6.85 -20.28 11.26
C PHE A 522 7.69 -20.62 12.49
N GLU A 523 8.98 -20.96 12.31
CA GLU A 523 9.88 -21.25 13.44
C GLU A 523 10.20 -19.98 14.26
N ARG A 524 10.29 -18.81 13.61
CA ARG A 524 10.54 -17.53 14.27
C ARG A 524 9.32 -16.95 14.99
N SER A 525 8.14 -17.29 14.52
CA SER A 525 6.88 -16.74 15.00
C SER A 525 6.34 -17.47 16.21
N VAL A 526 5.50 -16.81 16.98
CA VAL A 526 4.76 -17.41 18.09
C VAL A 526 3.37 -17.78 17.63
N GLU A 527 2.99 -19.07 17.73
CA GLU A 527 1.64 -19.51 17.41
C GLU A 527 0.64 -18.98 18.46
N LEU A 528 -0.39 -18.30 18.01
CA LEU A 528 -1.45 -17.77 18.84
C LEU A 528 -2.38 -18.91 19.28
N THR A 529 -2.49 -19.13 20.58
CA THR A 529 -3.32 -20.20 21.17
C THR A 529 -4.58 -19.69 21.85
N GLU A 530 -4.62 -18.39 22.17
CA GLU A 530 -5.75 -17.72 22.80
C GLU A 530 -6.00 -16.37 22.10
N PRO A 531 -7.26 -15.94 21.96
CA PRO A 531 -7.57 -14.69 21.29
C PRO A 531 -7.01 -13.48 22.05
N PHE A 532 -6.67 -12.42 21.33
CA PHE A 532 -6.33 -11.14 21.92
C PHE A 532 -7.54 -10.54 22.66
N PRO A 533 -7.33 -9.80 23.76
CA PRO A 533 -8.40 -9.09 24.44
C PRO A 533 -9.06 -8.05 23.50
N GLU A 534 -10.36 -8.14 23.37
CA GLU A 534 -11.14 -7.23 22.52
C GLU A 534 -11.86 -6.17 23.36
N ARG A 535 -11.93 -4.96 22.82
CA ARG A 535 -12.76 -3.88 23.37
C ARG A 535 -13.79 -3.50 22.30
N TRP A 536 -14.99 -3.12 22.72
CA TRP A 536 -16.03 -2.67 21.79
C TRP A 536 -15.59 -1.48 20.89
N SER A 537 -14.64 -0.65 21.39
CA SER A 537 -14.05 0.44 20.62
C SER A 537 -13.22 -0.04 19.42
N ASP A 538 -12.73 -1.27 19.45
CA ASP A 538 -11.86 -1.81 18.42
C ASP A 538 -12.69 -2.14 17.16
N TYR A 539 -13.94 -2.59 17.32
CA TYR A 539 -14.89 -2.79 16.21
C TYR A 539 -15.32 -1.48 15.52
N LEU A 540 -15.36 -0.36 16.25
CA LEU A 540 -15.60 0.95 15.65
C LEU A 540 -14.39 1.42 14.81
N LEU A 541 -13.18 1.08 15.23
CA LEU A 541 -11.96 1.38 14.49
C LEU A 541 -11.82 0.51 13.24
N GLU A 542 -12.25 -0.76 13.30
CA GLU A 542 -12.33 -1.65 12.14
C GLU A 542 -13.25 -1.06 11.08
N LEU A 543 -14.46 -0.65 11.45
CA LEU A 543 -15.42 -0.03 10.53
C LEU A 543 -14.86 1.26 9.87
N VAL A 544 -14.04 2.01 10.58
CA VAL A 544 -13.37 3.20 10.03
C VAL A 544 -12.15 2.78 9.18
N GLY A 545 -11.41 1.77 9.62
CA GLY A 545 -10.25 1.24 8.92
C GLY A 545 -10.59 0.73 7.51
N ASP A 546 -11.68 -0.01 7.37
CA ASP A 546 -12.17 -0.54 6.08
C ASP A 546 -12.54 0.54 5.05
N TYR A 547 -12.83 1.76 5.51
CA TYR A 547 -13.19 2.88 4.65
C TYR A 547 -12.07 3.91 4.45
N VAL A 548 -11.06 3.92 5.31
CA VAL A 548 -10.01 4.95 5.33
C VAL A 548 -8.63 4.39 4.96
N PHE A 549 -8.41 3.11 5.15
CA PHE A 549 -7.19 2.34 4.82
C PHE A 549 -7.59 1.09 4.01
#